data_f8fae41d88e03a99ef13adc16b28570e
#
_entry.id   f8fae41d88e03a99ef13adc16b28570e
#
_cell.length_a   1.000
_cell.length_b   1.000
_cell.length_c   1.000
_cell.angle_alpha   90.00
_cell.angle_beta   90.00
_cell.angle_gamma   90.00
#
_symmetry.space_group_name_H-M   'P 1'
#
loop_
_entity.id
_entity.type
_entity.pdbx_description
1 polymer ?
#
loop_
_entity_poly.entity_id
_entity_poly.type
_entity_poly.pdbx_seq_one_letter_code
_entity_poly.pdbx_strand_id
1 'polypeptide(L)'
;TGVAAVVMTYWNPIERYGVDEFAQSIADNGGSGVITPDLTIEESDRWLAATNKSKINPIYVVAPSTSDSRLADVTAKTGGFVYAASLMGVTGTRTSVSTDASNLVSRVRSVTELPISVGLGVSTREQAKSLAAYADGVIVGSAFIKLLLEDYGLDAPAIEFANAFA
;
A
#
# COMPACT_ATOMS: atom_id res chain seq x y z
N THR A 1 13.57 -9.20 -12.53
CA THR A 1 12.30 -9.03 -13.29
C THR A 1 12.08 -7.57 -13.71
N GLY A 2 12.77 -6.59 -13.11
CA GLY A 2 12.55 -5.16 -13.34
C GLY A 2 11.31 -4.58 -12.68
N VAL A 3 10.60 -5.38 -11.88
CA VAL A 3 9.45 -4.93 -11.08
C VAL A 3 9.92 -4.61 -9.67
N ALA A 4 9.54 -3.44 -9.14
CA ALA A 4 9.82 -3.06 -7.77
C ALA A 4 9.06 -3.98 -6.79
N ALA A 5 9.76 -4.53 -5.80
CA ALA A 5 9.17 -5.35 -4.76
C ALA A 5 9.17 -4.59 -3.43
N VAL A 6 8.04 -4.61 -2.73
CA VAL A 6 7.91 -4.06 -1.38
C VAL A 6 7.39 -5.13 -0.43
N VAL A 7 7.80 -5.06 0.82
CA VAL A 7 7.31 -5.95 1.88
C VAL A 7 6.28 -5.21 2.71
N MET A 8 5.18 -5.86 3.05
CA MET A 8 4.21 -5.35 4.01
C MET A 8 4.25 -6.19 5.28
N THR A 9 4.54 -5.59 6.42
CA THR A 9 4.62 -6.28 7.70
C THR A 9 4.30 -5.32 8.85
N TYR A 10 3.93 -5.88 10.00
CA TYR A 10 3.73 -5.13 11.23
C TYR A 10 5.05 -4.74 11.88
N TRP A 11 5.01 -3.74 12.76
CA TRP A 11 6.21 -3.19 13.41
C TRP A 11 6.90 -4.18 14.34
N ASN A 12 6.15 -4.92 15.14
CA ASN A 12 6.75 -5.87 16.10
C ASN A 12 7.70 -6.92 15.47
N PRO A 13 7.41 -7.55 14.32
CA PRO A 13 8.40 -8.39 13.62
C PRO A 13 9.68 -7.64 13.24
N ILE A 14 9.60 -6.40 12.76
CA ILE A 14 10.77 -5.58 12.41
C ILE A 14 11.62 -5.31 13.66
N GLU A 15 10.97 -4.89 14.73
CA GLU A 15 11.65 -4.57 15.98
C GLU A 15 12.37 -5.78 16.58
N ARG A 16 11.74 -6.96 16.52
CA ARG A 16 12.34 -8.22 17.01
C ARG A 16 13.46 -8.75 16.14
N TYR A 17 13.43 -8.52 14.83
CA TYR A 17 14.50 -8.89 13.91
C TYR A 17 15.73 -7.99 14.09
N GLY A 18 15.50 -6.74 14.47
CA GLY A 18 16.47 -5.66 14.49
C GLY A 18 16.18 -4.68 13.35
N VAL A 19 15.91 -3.42 13.71
CA VAL A 19 15.41 -2.41 12.77
C VAL A 19 16.41 -2.12 11.63
N ASP A 20 17.69 -1.95 11.98
CA ASP A 20 18.75 -1.70 11.00
C ASP A 20 19.02 -2.93 10.14
N GLU A 21 19.07 -4.11 10.78
CA GLU A 21 19.32 -5.38 10.12
C GLU A 21 18.18 -5.73 9.16
N PHE A 22 16.93 -5.45 9.53
CA PHE A 22 15.78 -5.69 8.68
C PHE A 22 15.80 -4.78 7.44
N ALA A 23 16.03 -3.49 7.62
CA ALA A 23 16.12 -2.54 6.52
C ALA A 23 17.25 -2.92 5.55
N GLN A 24 18.42 -3.27 6.08
CA GLN A 24 19.56 -3.72 5.27
C GLN A 24 19.26 -5.03 4.53
N SER A 25 18.63 -6.00 5.20
CA SER A 25 18.25 -7.27 4.57
C SER A 25 17.27 -7.08 3.41
N ILE A 26 16.30 -6.18 3.52
CA ILE A 26 15.39 -5.83 2.43
C ILE A 26 16.18 -5.27 1.23
N ALA A 27 17.09 -4.31 1.48
CA ALA A 27 17.90 -3.70 0.43
C ALA A 27 18.81 -4.72 -0.28
N ASP A 28 19.51 -5.56 0.49
CA ASP A 28 20.46 -6.57 -0.03
C ASP A 28 19.78 -7.63 -0.90
N ASN A 29 18.48 -7.87 -0.66
CA ASN A 29 17.67 -8.80 -1.45
C ASN A 29 16.85 -8.11 -2.56
N GLY A 30 17.14 -6.84 -2.87
CA GLY A 30 16.52 -6.10 -3.98
C GLY A 30 15.13 -5.55 -3.69
N GLY A 31 14.71 -5.51 -2.42
CA GLY A 31 13.48 -4.86 -2.01
C GLY A 31 13.59 -3.34 -2.10
N SER A 32 12.51 -2.69 -2.53
CA SER A 32 12.46 -1.24 -2.78
C SER A 32 11.87 -0.45 -1.62
N GLY A 33 11.18 -1.11 -0.69
CA GLY A 33 10.53 -0.45 0.45
C GLY A 33 9.74 -1.40 1.34
N VAL A 34 9.21 -0.83 2.41
CA VAL A 34 8.39 -1.57 3.38
C VAL A 34 7.16 -0.76 3.76
N ILE A 35 6.00 -1.41 3.73
CA ILE A 35 4.73 -0.87 4.22
C ILE A 35 4.56 -1.29 5.68
N THR A 36 4.46 -0.31 6.59
CA THR A 36 4.27 -0.52 8.03
C THR A 36 2.92 0.07 8.46
N PRO A 37 1.83 -0.73 8.45
CA PRO A 37 0.47 -0.19 8.67
C PRO A 37 0.18 0.22 10.11
N ASP A 38 0.96 -0.24 11.06
CA ASP A 38 0.80 -0.04 12.51
C ASP A 38 1.87 0.87 13.15
N LEU A 39 2.88 1.29 12.38
CA LEU A 39 3.90 2.23 12.88
C LEU A 39 3.44 3.67 12.67
N THR A 40 3.33 4.42 13.76
CA THR A 40 3.02 5.86 13.70
C THR A 40 4.25 6.68 13.36
N ILE A 41 4.04 7.86 12.75
CA ILE A 41 5.15 8.76 12.39
C ILE A 41 5.87 9.33 13.62
N GLU A 42 5.22 9.39 14.77
CA GLU A 42 5.78 9.83 16.05
C GLU A 42 6.79 8.82 16.60
N GLU A 43 6.62 7.55 16.30
CA GLU A 43 7.48 6.46 16.78
C GLU A 43 8.48 5.99 15.70
N SER A 44 8.51 6.65 14.55
CA SER A 44 9.20 6.17 13.36
C SER A 44 10.65 6.64 13.20
N ASP A 45 11.20 7.47 14.08
CA ASP A 45 12.52 8.09 13.88
C ASP A 45 13.63 7.06 13.62
N ARG A 46 13.66 5.98 14.40
CA ARG A 46 14.63 4.89 14.21
C ARG A 46 14.42 4.18 12.86
N TRP A 47 13.17 3.97 12.46
CA TRP A 47 12.84 3.34 11.18
C TRP A 47 13.24 4.22 10.00
N LEU A 48 12.97 5.52 10.07
CA LEU A 48 13.36 6.49 9.05
C LEU A 48 14.88 6.57 8.89
N ALA A 49 15.62 6.53 9.98
CA ALA A 49 17.08 6.48 9.95
C ALA A 49 17.59 5.19 9.25
N ALA A 50 17.03 4.03 9.60
CA ALA A 50 17.41 2.74 9.03
C ALA A 50 17.06 2.64 7.53
N THR A 51 15.87 3.06 7.12
CA THR A 51 15.44 3.04 5.71
C THR A 51 16.24 4.01 4.85
N ASN A 52 16.56 5.19 5.37
CA ASN A 52 17.43 6.16 4.69
C ASN A 52 18.84 5.60 4.46
N LYS A 53 19.43 5.00 5.50
CA LYS A 53 20.75 4.35 5.42
C LYS A 53 20.79 3.22 4.38
N SER A 54 19.77 2.38 4.36
CA SER A 54 19.64 1.23 3.45
C SER A 54 19.07 1.62 2.08
N LYS A 55 18.69 2.87 1.87
CA LYS A 55 18.12 3.41 0.61
C LYS A 55 16.85 2.67 0.15
N ILE A 56 16.01 2.31 1.09
CA ILE A 56 14.67 1.76 0.82
C ILE A 56 13.59 2.74 1.28
N ASN A 57 12.38 2.60 0.74
CA ASN A 57 11.29 3.52 1.01
C ASN A 57 10.47 3.09 2.23
N PRO A 58 10.30 3.95 3.25
CA PRO A 58 9.26 3.75 4.27
C PRO A 58 7.92 4.16 3.66
N ILE A 59 6.96 3.25 3.60
CA ILE A 59 5.64 3.48 3.00
C ILE A 59 4.60 3.46 4.12
N TYR A 60 3.96 4.60 4.34
CA TYR A 60 2.93 4.73 5.36
C TYR A 60 1.53 4.64 4.78
N VAL A 61 0.60 4.25 5.65
CA VAL A 61 -0.81 4.08 5.32
C VAL A 61 -1.61 5.26 5.85
N VAL A 62 -2.46 5.83 5.01
CA VAL A 62 -3.43 6.85 5.39
C VAL A 62 -4.85 6.35 5.16
N ALA A 63 -5.81 6.87 5.92
CA ALA A 63 -7.21 6.47 5.89
C ALA A 63 -8.14 7.69 5.82
N PRO A 64 -9.43 7.54 5.49
CA PRO A 64 -10.40 8.64 5.48
C PRO A 64 -10.46 9.41 6.80
N SER A 65 -10.20 8.73 7.92
CA SER A 65 -10.14 9.34 9.26
C SER A 65 -8.87 10.15 9.54
N THR A 66 -7.84 10.08 8.68
CA THR A 66 -6.61 10.86 8.85
C THR A 66 -6.90 12.33 8.61
N SER A 67 -6.57 13.22 9.57
CA SER A 67 -6.77 14.67 9.44
C SER A 67 -5.84 15.28 8.36
N ASP A 68 -6.20 16.45 7.83
CA ASP A 68 -5.41 17.11 6.77
C ASP A 68 -4.01 17.51 7.25
N SER A 69 -3.89 17.99 8.49
CA SER A 69 -2.58 18.26 9.09
C SER A 69 -1.72 17.01 9.17
N ARG A 70 -2.32 15.89 9.58
CA ARG A 70 -1.62 14.62 9.67
C ARG A 70 -1.28 14.03 8.29
N LEU A 71 -2.09 14.28 7.25
CA LEU A 71 -1.74 13.88 5.89
C LEU A 71 -0.44 14.52 5.42
N ALA A 72 -0.25 15.82 5.69
CA ALA A 72 0.99 16.53 5.35
C ALA A 72 2.19 15.92 6.08
N ASP A 73 2.08 15.66 7.39
CA ASP A 73 3.16 15.11 8.21
C ASP A 73 3.53 13.68 7.77
N VAL A 74 2.53 12.82 7.49
CA VAL A 74 2.75 11.43 7.07
C VAL A 74 3.37 11.39 5.68
N THR A 75 2.86 12.18 4.73
CA THR A 75 3.39 12.18 3.36
C THR A 75 4.81 12.73 3.27
N ALA A 76 5.17 13.68 4.13
CA ALA A 76 6.55 14.19 4.23
C ALA A 76 7.57 13.13 4.68
N LYS A 77 7.11 12.11 5.42
CA LYS A 77 7.95 11.00 5.89
C LYS A 77 7.81 9.73 5.02
N THR A 78 6.90 9.72 4.06
CA THR A 78 6.66 8.59 3.14
C THR A 78 7.61 8.65 1.96
N GLY A 79 8.11 7.48 1.53
CA GLY A 79 8.85 7.30 0.28
C GLY A 79 8.10 6.42 -0.71
N GLY A 80 8.49 6.45 -1.98
CA GLY A 80 7.94 5.62 -3.03
C GLY A 80 6.49 5.99 -3.42
N PHE A 81 5.52 5.65 -2.59
CA PHE A 81 4.11 6.00 -2.80
C PHE A 81 3.34 6.10 -1.48
N VAL A 82 2.19 6.74 -1.50
CA VAL A 82 1.26 6.79 -0.35
C VAL A 82 0.24 5.66 -0.49
N TYR A 83 0.10 4.83 0.54
CA TYR A 83 -0.96 3.83 0.58
C TYR A 83 -2.24 4.44 1.18
N ALA A 84 -3.21 4.76 0.35
CA ALA A 84 -4.53 5.23 0.77
C ALA A 84 -5.44 4.02 1.03
N ALA A 85 -5.57 3.60 2.29
CA ALA A 85 -6.45 2.52 2.70
C ALA A 85 -7.88 3.02 2.82
N SER A 86 -8.73 2.67 1.87
CA SER A 86 -10.15 3.04 1.89
C SER A 86 -11.01 1.80 1.76
N LEU A 87 -11.86 1.57 2.75
CA LEU A 87 -12.84 0.46 2.75
C LEU A 87 -13.82 0.61 1.60
N MET A 88 -13.88 -0.39 0.75
CA MET A 88 -14.91 -0.52 -0.27
C MET A 88 -16.20 -0.98 0.40
N GLY A 89 -17.01 -0.01 0.85
CA GLY A 89 -18.41 -0.19 1.27
C GLY A 89 -18.69 -1.30 2.30
N VAL A 90 -18.69 -0.98 3.59
CA VAL A 90 -19.13 -1.90 4.66
C VAL A 90 -20.62 -1.78 4.98
N THR A 91 -21.41 -1.05 4.23
CA THR A 91 -22.86 -0.90 4.49
C THR A 91 -23.67 -1.29 3.26
N GLY A 92 -24.17 -2.50 3.29
CA GLY A 92 -25.44 -3.04 2.71
C GLY A 92 -25.88 -2.74 1.27
N THR A 93 -25.32 -1.78 0.55
CA THR A 93 -25.67 -1.45 -0.85
C THR A 93 -24.42 -1.31 -1.70
N ARG A 94 -24.10 -2.38 -2.41
CA ARG A 94 -22.80 -2.71 -3.03
C ARG A 94 -22.54 -2.08 -4.40
N THR A 95 -22.94 -0.89 -4.70
CA THR A 95 -22.80 -0.34 -6.06
C THR A 95 -22.12 1.01 -6.18
N SER A 96 -21.71 1.63 -5.09
CA SER A 96 -20.89 2.86 -5.16
C SER A 96 -19.49 2.60 -4.63
N VAL A 97 -18.50 2.80 -5.48
CA VAL A 97 -17.13 3.14 -5.04
C VAL A 97 -17.30 4.30 -4.07
N SER A 98 -16.89 4.13 -2.82
CA SER A 98 -17.24 5.12 -1.82
C SER A 98 -16.63 6.46 -2.21
N THR A 99 -17.41 7.53 -2.16
CA THR A 99 -16.94 8.91 -2.27
C THR A 99 -15.80 9.21 -1.33
N ASP A 100 -15.65 8.41 -0.27
CA ASP A 100 -14.58 8.50 0.73
C ASP A 100 -13.18 8.21 0.14
N ALA A 101 -13.07 7.27 -0.79
CA ALA A 101 -11.77 6.95 -1.42
C ALA A 101 -11.30 8.09 -2.32
N SER A 102 -12.18 8.63 -3.18
CA SER A 102 -11.83 9.75 -4.07
C SER A 102 -11.55 11.03 -3.28
N ASN A 103 -12.30 11.28 -2.20
CA ASN A 103 -12.05 12.40 -1.29
C ASN A 103 -10.69 12.26 -0.59
N LEU A 104 -10.36 11.06 -0.09
CA LEU A 104 -9.05 10.80 0.51
C LEU A 104 -7.92 11.06 -0.49
N VAL A 105 -8.02 10.53 -1.71
CA VAL A 105 -7.01 10.76 -2.76
C VAL A 105 -6.85 12.23 -3.07
N SER A 106 -7.95 12.99 -3.20
CA SER A 106 -7.90 14.44 -3.43
C SER A 106 -7.21 15.20 -2.30
N ARG A 107 -7.49 14.84 -1.05
CA ARG A 107 -6.84 15.42 0.14
C ARG A 107 -5.35 15.09 0.19
N VAL A 108 -4.96 13.85 -0.08
CA VAL A 108 -3.56 13.43 -0.14
C VAL A 108 -2.83 14.18 -1.25
N ARG A 109 -3.42 14.26 -2.45
CA ARG A 109 -2.82 14.94 -3.61
C ARG A 109 -2.61 16.45 -3.38
N SER A 110 -3.38 17.07 -2.47
CA SER A 110 -3.18 18.47 -2.12
C SER A 110 -1.92 18.75 -1.29
N VAL A 111 -1.30 17.71 -0.72
CA VAL A 111 -0.14 17.83 0.19
C VAL A 111 1.10 17.07 -0.27
N THR A 112 1.05 16.31 -1.36
CA THR A 112 2.21 15.57 -1.88
C THR A 112 2.13 15.32 -3.38
N GLU A 113 3.29 15.22 -4.03
CA GLU A 113 3.45 14.79 -5.42
C GLU A 113 3.73 13.27 -5.55
N LEU A 114 3.83 12.55 -4.42
CA LEU A 114 4.04 11.10 -4.46
C LEU A 114 2.86 10.39 -5.13
N PRO A 115 3.11 9.30 -5.87
CA PRO A 115 2.04 8.44 -6.37
C PRO A 115 1.14 7.96 -5.23
N ILE A 116 -0.16 7.89 -5.49
CA ILE A 116 -1.17 7.45 -4.51
C ILE A 116 -1.76 6.15 -4.98
N SER A 117 -1.54 5.08 -4.20
CA SER A 117 -2.12 3.76 -4.46
C SER A 117 -3.27 3.49 -3.50
N VAL A 118 -4.44 3.18 -4.04
CA VAL A 118 -5.65 2.92 -3.25
C VAL A 118 -5.91 1.43 -3.15
N GLY A 119 -6.21 0.96 -1.96
CA GLY A 119 -6.60 -0.43 -1.74
C GLY A 119 -7.25 -0.61 -0.39
N LEU A 120 -8.11 -1.58 -0.32
CA LEU A 120 -8.63 -2.33 0.80
C LEU A 120 -9.90 -3.07 0.32
N GLY A 121 -9.78 -4.38 0.12
CA GLY A 121 -10.90 -5.21 -0.32
C GLY A 121 -11.25 -5.09 -1.79
N VAL A 122 -10.35 -4.59 -2.65
CA VAL A 122 -10.53 -4.64 -4.11
C VAL A 122 -10.52 -6.09 -4.58
N SER A 123 -11.61 -6.54 -5.19
CA SER A 123 -11.82 -7.94 -5.55
C SER A 123 -12.35 -8.15 -6.98
N THR A 124 -12.75 -7.08 -7.67
CA THR A 124 -13.25 -7.15 -9.04
C THR A 124 -12.58 -6.15 -9.97
N ARG A 125 -12.61 -6.44 -11.26
CA ARG A 125 -12.10 -5.56 -12.31
C ARG A 125 -12.80 -4.18 -12.31
N GLU A 126 -14.12 -4.17 -12.13
CA GLU A 126 -14.91 -2.94 -12.11
C GLU A 126 -14.49 -2.02 -10.96
N GLN A 127 -14.24 -2.61 -9.78
CA GLN A 127 -13.71 -1.86 -8.64
C GLN A 127 -12.33 -1.30 -8.94
N ALA A 128 -11.42 -2.12 -9.48
CA ALA A 128 -10.07 -1.67 -9.84
C ALA A 128 -10.11 -0.55 -10.88
N LYS A 129 -10.94 -0.69 -11.93
CA LYS A 129 -11.14 0.33 -12.97
C LYS A 129 -11.69 1.64 -12.41
N SER A 130 -12.63 1.56 -11.48
CA SER A 130 -13.19 2.74 -10.81
C SER A 130 -12.15 3.49 -9.97
N LEU A 131 -11.26 2.78 -9.27
CA LEU A 131 -10.17 3.37 -8.50
C LEU A 131 -9.10 3.98 -9.41
N ALA A 132 -8.73 3.29 -10.49
CA ALA A 132 -7.75 3.75 -11.47
C ALA A 132 -8.17 5.05 -12.20
N ALA A 133 -9.43 5.44 -12.12
CA ALA A 133 -9.90 6.70 -12.69
C ALA A 133 -9.37 7.94 -11.94
N TYR A 134 -8.93 7.81 -10.69
CA TYR A 134 -8.47 8.94 -9.88
C TYR A 134 -7.21 8.66 -9.03
N ALA A 135 -6.80 7.40 -8.89
CA ALA A 135 -5.58 6.99 -8.20
C ALA A 135 -4.48 6.62 -9.20
N ASP A 136 -3.22 6.72 -8.79
CA ASP A 136 -2.07 6.36 -9.62
C ASP A 136 -1.80 4.84 -9.60
N GLY A 137 -2.31 4.15 -8.58
CA GLY A 137 -2.21 2.70 -8.43
C GLY A 137 -3.39 2.09 -7.70
N VAL A 138 -3.62 0.81 -7.95
CA VAL A 138 -4.64 0.01 -7.26
C VAL A 138 -3.98 -1.17 -6.58
N ILE A 139 -4.22 -1.32 -5.28
CA ILE A 139 -3.66 -2.41 -4.47
C ILE A 139 -4.70 -3.52 -4.37
N VAL A 140 -4.33 -4.70 -4.86
CA VAL A 140 -5.16 -5.91 -4.84
C VAL A 140 -4.41 -6.99 -4.07
N GLY A 141 -5.03 -7.54 -3.04
CA GLY A 141 -4.40 -8.54 -2.16
C GLY A 141 -5.19 -9.85 -2.12
N SER A 142 -6.24 -9.91 -1.31
CA SER A 142 -6.98 -11.14 -1.03
C SER A 142 -7.58 -11.83 -2.27
N ALA A 143 -7.92 -11.08 -3.31
CA ALA A 143 -8.40 -11.66 -4.56
C ALA A 143 -7.33 -12.54 -5.23
N PHE A 144 -6.05 -12.13 -5.16
CA PHE A 144 -4.92 -12.93 -5.62
C PHE A 144 -4.73 -14.20 -4.80
N ILE A 145 -4.73 -14.05 -3.47
CA ILE A 145 -4.56 -15.18 -2.56
C ILE A 145 -5.68 -16.21 -2.76
N LYS A 146 -6.92 -15.75 -2.99
CA LYS A 146 -8.04 -16.63 -3.27
C LYS A 146 -7.80 -17.49 -4.52
N LEU A 147 -7.32 -16.89 -5.62
CA LEU A 147 -7.00 -17.64 -6.85
C LEU A 147 -5.89 -18.69 -6.61
N LEU A 148 -4.88 -18.33 -5.83
CA LEU A 148 -3.81 -19.27 -5.48
C LEU A 148 -4.29 -20.46 -4.62
N LEU A 149 -5.29 -20.22 -3.76
CA LEU A 149 -5.87 -21.27 -2.88
C LEU A 149 -6.88 -22.16 -3.60
N GLU A 150 -7.47 -21.71 -4.72
CA GLU A 150 -8.43 -22.49 -5.53
C GLU A 150 -7.77 -23.49 -6.49
N ASP A 151 -6.48 -23.85 -6.26
CA ASP A 151 -5.71 -24.92 -6.91
C ASP A 151 -5.49 -24.73 -8.44
N TYR A 152 -5.42 -23.50 -8.89
CA TYR A 152 -4.88 -23.18 -10.20
C TYR A 152 -3.35 -23.37 -10.15
N GLY A 153 -2.75 -24.15 -11.04
CA GLY A 153 -1.28 -24.31 -11.13
C GLY A 153 -0.59 -22.93 -11.11
N LEU A 154 0.62 -22.85 -10.57
CA LEU A 154 1.32 -21.59 -10.27
C LEU A 154 1.42 -20.59 -11.44
N ASP A 155 1.26 -21.05 -12.68
CA ASP A 155 1.33 -20.17 -13.86
C ASP A 155 -0.05 -19.62 -14.30
N ALA A 156 -1.14 -20.33 -14.00
CA ALA A 156 -2.48 -19.95 -14.43
C ALA A 156 -3.05 -18.72 -13.69
N PRO A 157 -2.90 -18.57 -12.36
CA PRO A 157 -3.45 -17.44 -11.63
C PRO A 157 -2.87 -16.09 -12.05
N ALA A 158 -1.60 -16.04 -12.40
CA ALA A 158 -0.94 -14.79 -12.82
C ALA A 158 -1.50 -14.29 -14.16
N ILE A 159 -1.78 -15.20 -15.09
CA ILE A 159 -2.35 -14.89 -16.42
C ILE A 159 -3.83 -14.50 -16.27
N GLU A 160 -4.60 -15.27 -15.51
CA GLU A 160 -6.02 -15.01 -15.29
C GLU A 160 -6.23 -13.71 -14.53
N PHE A 161 -5.37 -13.40 -13.56
CA PHE A 161 -5.38 -12.14 -12.84
C PHE A 161 -5.00 -10.95 -13.74
N ALA A 162 -3.94 -11.06 -14.54
CA ALA A 162 -3.59 -10.04 -15.49
C ALA A 162 -4.78 -9.75 -16.44
N ASN A 163 -5.46 -10.80 -16.93
CA ASN A 163 -6.63 -10.68 -17.79
C ASN A 163 -7.87 -10.13 -17.04
N ALA A 164 -8.00 -10.40 -15.74
CA ALA A 164 -9.12 -9.90 -14.93
C ALA A 164 -9.00 -8.42 -14.58
N PHE A 165 -7.78 -7.86 -14.58
CA PHE A 165 -7.51 -6.47 -14.20
C PHE A 165 -6.90 -5.63 -15.33
N ALA A 166 -6.56 -6.22 -16.46
CA ALA A 166 -6.20 -5.52 -17.69
C ALA A 166 -7.46 -5.05 -18.42
#